data_c06cde5b5409de0bfca7bb228206c0f4
#
_entry.id   c06cde5b5409de0bfca7bb228206c0f4
#
_cell.length_a   1.000
_cell.length_b   1.000
_cell.length_c   1.000
_cell.angle_alpha   90.00
_cell.angle_beta   90.00
_cell.angle_gamma   90.00
#
_symmetry.space_group_name_H-M   'P 1'
#
loop_
_entity.id
_entity.type
_entity.pdbx_description
1 polymer ?
#
loop_
_entity_poly.entity_id
_entity_poly.type
_entity_poly.pdbx_seq_one_letter_code
_entity_poly.pdbx_strand_id
1 'polypeptide(L)'
;DMKVEILSREYPPKVYGGAGVHAEELSKVLAERVDVTVRAFDGPRAENEIPEIPGDNPKGSLKVIGYDVPKELQEANGALKTFGVDLQIANDVDADIIHAHTWYTCLAGYLAKMLHGTPLVITAHSLEPFRPWKREQLGGGYDLSAWAERDAYEHADRVIAVSAGMREDILSAYPNLDPDKVVVVHNGI
;
A
#
# COMPACT_ATOMS: atom_id res chain seq x y z
N ASP A 1 13.07 18.77 3.88
CA ASP A 1 12.75 17.56 4.62
C ASP A 1 12.01 16.58 3.72
N MET A 2 12.42 15.30 3.75
CA MET A 2 11.78 14.28 2.94
C MET A 2 10.41 13.91 3.51
N LYS A 3 9.43 13.76 2.61
CA LYS A 3 8.09 13.29 2.93
C LYS A 3 7.88 11.91 2.30
N VAL A 4 7.51 10.93 3.12
CA VAL A 4 7.15 9.59 2.66
C VAL A 4 5.70 9.34 2.99
N GLU A 5 4.93 8.85 2.02
CA GLU A 5 3.56 8.43 2.26
C GLU A 5 3.43 6.93 2.11
N ILE A 6 2.92 6.30 3.16
CA ILE A 6 2.66 4.86 3.19
C ILE A 6 1.18 4.67 2.95
N LEU A 7 0.85 3.84 1.95
CA LEU A 7 -0.53 3.49 1.63
C LEU A 7 -0.78 2.07 2.10
N SER A 8 -1.76 1.88 2.96
CA SER A 8 -2.05 0.58 3.56
C SER A 8 -3.56 0.38 3.73
N ARG A 9 -4.05 -0.83 3.41
CA ARG A 9 -5.44 -1.21 3.71
C ARG A 9 -5.66 -1.18 5.21
N GLU A 10 -4.72 -1.73 5.97
CA GLU A 10 -4.81 -1.88 7.41
C GLU A 10 -3.84 -0.94 8.11
N TYR A 11 -4.28 -0.38 9.22
CA TYR A 11 -3.42 0.34 10.14
C TYR A 11 -4.07 0.35 11.53
N PRO A 12 -3.28 0.28 12.63
CA PRO A 12 -3.88 0.30 13.97
C PRO A 12 -4.85 1.45 14.18
N PRO A 13 -5.90 1.26 14.97
CA PRO A 13 -6.21 0.05 15.75
C PRO A 13 -6.88 -1.09 14.96
N LYS A 14 -7.17 -0.88 13.67
CA LYS A 14 -7.89 -1.85 12.83
C LYS A 14 -6.92 -2.68 12.00
N VAL A 15 -6.27 -3.66 12.65
CA VAL A 15 -5.32 -4.57 12.01
C VAL A 15 -5.89 -5.98 12.01
N TYR A 16 -5.88 -6.61 10.85
CA TYR A 16 -6.42 -7.95 10.62
C TYR A 16 -5.35 -8.96 10.19
N GLY A 17 -4.14 -8.51 9.87
CA GLY A 17 -3.07 -9.39 9.40
C GLY A 17 -1.69 -8.76 9.41
N GLY A 18 -0.72 -9.48 8.84
CA GLY A 18 0.69 -9.11 8.89
C GLY A 18 1.06 -7.82 8.15
N ALA A 19 0.31 -7.49 7.08
CA ALA A 19 0.58 -6.26 6.33
C ALA A 19 0.32 -5.01 7.19
N GLY A 20 -0.73 -5.02 8.02
CA GLY A 20 -1.02 -3.90 8.93
C GLY A 20 0.03 -3.74 10.02
N VAL A 21 0.51 -4.86 10.57
CA VAL A 21 1.60 -4.85 11.56
C VAL A 21 2.88 -4.30 10.93
N HIS A 22 3.20 -4.74 9.71
CA HIS A 22 4.37 -4.25 8.99
C HIS A 22 4.29 -2.75 8.70
N ALA A 23 3.13 -2.26 8.25
CA ALA A 23 2.92 -0.84 7.99
C ALA A 23 3.09 0.01 9.27
N GLU A 24 2.58 -0.49 10.39
CA GLU A 24 2.75 0.18 11.68
C GLU A 24 4.24 0.30 12.04
N GLU A 25 4.96 -0.80 12.06
CA GLU A 25 6.37 -0.82 12.45
C GLU A 25 7.24 0.03 11.51
N LEU A 26 7.00 -0.09 10.20
CA LEU A 26 7.74 0.68 9.20
C LEU A 26 7.50 2.18 9.36
N SER A 27 6.25 2.60 9.55
CA SER A 27 5.90 4.01 9.69
C SER A 27 6.56 4.64 10.94
N LYS A 28 6.58 3.91 12.05
CA LYS A 28 7.23 4.36 13.28
C LYS A 28 8.73 4.55 13.10
N VAL A 29 9.41 3.58 12.49
CA VAL A 29 10.86 3.64 12.28
C VAL A 29 11.23 4.75 11.31
N LEU A 30 10.50 4.90 10.22
CA LEU A 30 10.74 5.98 9.25
C LEU A 30 10.51 7.36 9.88
N ALA A 31 9.49 7.49 10.72
CA ALA A 31 9.15 8.76 11.35
C ALA A 31 10.22 9.27 12.30
N GLU A 32 11.15 8.41 12.74
CA GLU A 32 12.32 8.86 13.50
C GLU A 32 13.21 9.80 12.69
N ARG A 33 13.14 9.74 11.36
CA ARG A 33 14.06 10.43 10.45
C ARG A 33 13.39 11.35 9.45
N VAL A 34 12.19 11.02 8.99
CA VAL A 34 11.49 11.74 7.92
C VAL A 34 10.03 11.97 8.29
N ASP A 35 9.37 12.85 7.57
CA ASP A 35 7.95 13.10 7.76
C ASP A 35 7.15 11.99 7.06
N VAL A 36 6.36 11.27 7.83
CA VAL A 36 5.56 10.14 7.33
C VAL A 36 4.07 10.47 7.44
N THR A 37 3.36 10.30 6.34
CA THR A 37 1.90 10.26 6.32
C THR A 37 1.47 8.85 5.95
N VAL A 38 0.64 8.22 6.76
CA VAL A 38 -0.01 6.96 6.42
C VAL A 38 -1.42 7.28 5.95
N ARG A 39 -1.79 6.77 4.77
CA ARG A 39 -3.15 6.85 4.25
C ARG A 39 -3.74 5.46 4.25
N ALA A 40 -4.81 5.28 5.01
CA ALA A 40 -5.35 3.95 5.28
C ALA A 40 -6.87 3.90 5.09
N PHE A 41 -7.39 2.71 5.00
CA PHE A 41 -8.82 2.44 4.94
C PHE A 41 -9.45 2.53 6.34
N ASP A 42 -10.74 2.26 6.42
CA ASP A 42 -11.52 2.25 7.68
C ASP A 42 -11.49 3.60 8.40
N GLY A 43 -11.60 4.68 7.64
CA GLY A 43 -11.71 6.03 8.19
C GLY A 43 -13.13 6.40 8.58
N PRO A 44 -13.31 7.59 9.15
CA PRO A 44 -12.25 8.49 9.60
C PRO A 44 -11.49 7.95 10.81
N ARG A 45 -10.29 8.46 11.08
CA ARG A 45 -9.45 8.03 12.20
C ARG A 45 -9.23 9.19 13.17
N ALA A 46 -9.24 8.87 14.46
CA ALA A 46 -9.03 9.86 15.51
C ALA A 46 -7.52 10.13 15.70
N GLU A 47 -7.16 11.37 16.02
CA GLU A 47 -5.77 11.75 16.24
C GLU A 47 -5.12 10.99 17.40
N ASN A 48 -5.89 10.66 18.44
CA ASN A 48 -5.37 9.93 19.60
C ASN A 48 -5.06 8.45 19.30
N GLU A 49 -5.36 7.98 18.11
CA GLU A 49 -5.05 6.61 17.67
C GLU A 49 -3.71 6.53 16.93
N ILE A 50 -3.00 7.66 16.76
CA ILE A 50 -1.70 7.69 16.09
C ILE A 50 -0.63 7.09 17.00
N PRO A 51 0.14 6.10 16.54
CA PRO A 51 1.21 5.50 17.34
C PRO A 51 2.30 6.51 17.71
N GLU A 52 2.94 6.28 18.85
CA GLU A 52 4.09 7.08 19.24
C GLU A 52 5.31 6.74 18.38
N ILE A 53 6.09 7.76 18.04
CA ILE A 53 7.34 7.59 17.32
C ILE A 53 8.39 7.10 18.30
N PRO A 54 9.07 5.97 18.04
CA PRO A 54 10.12 5.47 18.91
C PRO A 54 11.34 6.38 18.92
N GLY A 55 12.16 6.27 19.96
CA GLY A 55 13.39 7.03 20.11
C GLY A 55 13.20 8.24 21.02
N ASP A 56 14.34 8.75 21.54
CA ASP A 56 14.35 9.82 22.52
C ASP A 56 14.18 11.22 21.91
N ASN A 57 14.48 11.35 20.62
CA ASN A 57 14.44 12.65 19.94
C ASN A 57 14.16 12.47 18.45
N PRO A 58 12.93 12.10 18.07
CA PRO A 58 12.59 11.88 16.67
C PRO A 58 12.70 13.16 15.86
N LYS A 59 13.29 13.08 14.67
CA LYS A 59 13.46 14.21 13.76
C LYS A 59 12.30 14.37 12.78
N GLY A 60 11.55 13.33 12.55
CA GLY A 60 10.41 13.33 11.66
C GLY A 60 9.08 13.44 12.39
N SER A 61 8.03 13.16 11.68
CA SER A 61 6.65 13.21 12.18
C SER A 61 5.86 12.03 11.65
N LEU A 62 4.76 11.68 12.31
CA LEU A 62 3.85 10.63 11.89
C LEU A 62 2.42 11.16 11.92
N LYS A 63 1.75 11.07 10.79
CA LYS A 63 0.35 11.48 10.60
C LYS A 63 -0.39 10.31 9.94
N VAL A 64 -1.61 10.04 10.40
CA VAL A 64 -2.43 8.96 9.86
C VAL A 64 -3.77 9.53 9.42
N ILE A 65 -4.13 9.31 8.15
CA ILE A 65 -5.39 9.75 7.58
C ILE A 65 -6.16 8.50 7.12
N GLY A 66 -7.39 8.37 7.59
CA GLY A 66 -8.26 7.26 7.22
C GLY A 66 -9.32 7.69 6.21
N TYR A 67 -9.69 6.76 5.34
CA TYR A 67 -10.66 7.00 4.28
C TYR A 67 -11.78 5.98 4.36
N ASP A 68 -12.99 6.42 4.09
CA ASP A 68 -14.15 5.55 4.01
C ASP A 68 -14.56 5.32 2.56
N VAL A 69 -15.27 4.24 2.32
CA VAL A 69 -15.86 3.94 1.02
C VAL A 69 -16.85 5.07 0.67
N PRO A 70 -16.80 5.64 -0.54
CA PRO A 70 -17.78 6.62 -0.95
C PRO A 70 -19.21 6.12 -0.79
N LYS A 71 -20.11 7.00 -0.42
CA LYS A 71 -21.51 6.66 -0.14
C LYS A 71 -22.15 5.89 -1.31
N GLU A 72 -21.87 6.31 -2.52
CA GLU A 72 -22.41 5.74 -3.75
C GLU A 72 -21.94 4.30 -4.00
N LEU A 73 -20.88 3.86 -3.34
CA LEU A 73 -20.27 2.56 -3.54
C LEU A 73 -20.44 1.62 -2.34
N GLN A 74 -21.22 2.00 -1.34
CA GLN A 74 -21.39 1.21 -0.10
C GLN A 74 -21.90 -0.21 -0.38
N GLU A 75 -22.74 -0.38 -1.39
CA GLU A 75 -23.32 -1.67 -1.78
C GLU A 75 -22.63 -2.26 -3.02
N ALA A 76 -21.52 -1.68 -3.46
CA ALA A 76 -20.82 -2.14 -4.65
C ALA A 76 -19.97 -3.38 -4.40
N ASN A 77 -19.45 -3.97 -5.49
CA ASN A 77 -18.46 -5.05 -5.41
C ASN A 77 -17.23 -4.58 -4.61
N GLY A 78 -16.60 -5.49 -3.88
CA GLY A 78 -15.45 -5.19 -3.03
C GLY A 78 -14.29 -4.50 -3.75
N ALA A 79 -14.04 -4.86 -5.02
CA ALA A 79 -12.99 -4.19 -5.80
C ALA A 79 -13.36 -2.72 -6.09
N LEU A 80 -14.62 -2.45 -6.42
CA LEU A 80 -15.06 -1.07 -6.67
C LEU A 80 -15.05 -0.23 -5.40
N LYS A 81 -15.40 -0.81 -4.25
CA LYS A 81 -15.25 -0.14 -2.96
C LYS A 81 -13.80 0.25 -2.70
N THR A 82 -12.89 -0.67 -2.95
CA THR A 82 -11.44 -0.44 -2.80
C THR A 82 -10.99 0.70 -3.73
N PHE A 83 -11.38 0.67 -4.99
CA PHE A 83 -11.01 1.71 -5.95
C PHE A 83 -11.61 3.07 -5.58
N GLY A 84 -12.80 3.10 -5.00
CA GLY A 84 -13.39 4.33 -4.49
C GLY A 84 -12.56 4.99 -3.40
N VAL A 85 -11.96 4.19 -2.52
CA VAL A 85 -11.00 4.68 -1.53
C VAL A 85 -9.70 5.10 -2.21
N ASP A 86 -9.20 4.30 -3.13
CA ASP A 86 -7.94 4.59 -3.84
C ASP A 86 -7.98 5.91 -4.62
N LEU A 87 -9.12 6.26 -5.21
CA LEU A 87 -9.27 7.54 -5.91
C LEU A 87 -9.11 8.72 -4.96
N GLN A 88 -9.68 8.63 -3.77
CA GLN A 88 -9.54 9.67 -2.75
C GLN A 88 -8.08 9.80 -2.30
N ILE A 89 -7.43 8.67 -2.04
CA ILE A 89 -6.02 8.65 -1.64
C ILE A 89 -5.14 9.29 -2.72
N ALA A 90 -5.31 8.86 -3.97
CA ALA A 90 -4.51 9.37 -5.10
C ALA A 90 -4.62 10.89 -5.24
N ASN A 91 -5.83 11.43 -5.05
CA ASN A 91 -6.06 12.86 -5.11
C ASN A 91 -5.30 13.63 -4.02
N ASP A 92 -5.16 13.02 -2.84
CA ASP A 92 -4.61 13.69 -1.65
C ASP A 92 -3.09 13.52 -1.50
N VAL A 93 -2.47 12.56 -2.19
CA VAL A 93 -1.04 12.29 -2.05
C VAL A 93 -0.20 13.53 -2.35
N ASP A 94 0.70 13.84 -1.41
CA ASP A 94 1.68 14.91 -1.53
C ASP A 94 2.98 14.46 -0.85
N ALA A 95 3.84 13.79 -1.61
CA ALA A 95 5.02 13.14 -1.06
C ALA A 95 6.19 13.14 -2.05
N ASP A 96 7.38 12.91 -1.52
CA ASP A 96 8.58 12.68 -2.32
C ASP A 96 8.68 11.21 -2.76
N ILE A 97 8.13 10.30 -1.96
CA ILE A 97 8.06 8.86 -2.26
C ILE A 97 6.74 8.31 -1.74
N ILE A 98 6.10 7.47 -2.56
CA ILE A 98 4.92 6.69 -2.17
C ILE A 98 5.36 5.25 -1.96
N HIS A 99 4.94 4.66 -0.85
CA HIS A 99 5.18 3.25 -0.55
C HIS A 99 3.84 2.55 -0.32
N ALA A 100 3.39 1.78 -1.30
CA ALA A 100 2.11 1.08 -1.25
C ALA A 100 2.30 -0.37 -0.77
N HIS A 101 1.30 -0.87 -0.05
CA HIS A 101 1.28 -2.22 0.50
C HIS A 101 0.01 -2.94 0.08
N THR A 102 0.14 -4.11 -0.49
CA THR A 102 -0.92 -4.98 -0.99
C THR A 102 -1.67 -4.43 -2.21
N TRP A 103 -2.46 -5.29 -2.87
CA TRP A 103 -3.24 -4.87 -4.04
C TRP A 103 -4.25 -3.77 -3.72
N TYR A 104 -4.71 -3.71 -2.45
CA TYR A 104 -5.71 -2.74 -2.03
C TYR A 104 -5.29 -1.29 -2.29
N THR A 105 -4.01 -1.00 -2.24
CA THR A 105 -3.51 0.36 -2.47
C THR A 105 -2.71 0.52 -3.77
N CYS A 106 -2.63 -0.53 -4.58
CA CYS A 106 -1.90 -0.48 -5.85
C CYS A 106 -2.44 0.58 -6.79
N LEU A 107 -3.77 0.66 -6.97
CA LEU A 107 -4.35 1.66 -7.85
C LEU A 107 -4.09 3.08 -7.35
N ALA A 108 -4.22 3.30 -6.04
CA ALA A 108 -3.92 4.60 -5.44
C ALA A 108 -2.48 5.03 -5.74
N GLY A 109 -1.52 4.13 -5.52
CA GLY A 109 -0.11 4.40 -5.77
C GLY A 109 0.20 4.69 -7.23
N TYR A 110 -0.34 3.90 -8.13
CA TYR A 110 -0.11 4.06 -9.57
C TYR A 110 -0.75 5.36 -10.10
N LEU A 111 -1.98 5.65 -9.71
CA LEU A 111 -2.64 6.89 -10.10
C LEU A 111 -1.89 8.12 -9.57
N ALA A 112 -1.45 8.07 -8.31
CA ALA A 112 -0.68 9.15 -7.72
C ALA A 112 0.66 9.37 -8.44
N LYS A 113 1.35 8.28 -8.81
CA LYS A 113 2.57 8.36 -9.62
C LYS A 113 2.31 9.07 -10.94
N MET A 114 1.26 8.70 -11.66
CA MET A 114 0.93 9.33 -12.93
C MET A 114 0.50 10.78 -12.77
N LEU A 115 -0.31 11.07 -11.77
CA LEU A 115 -0.90 12.40 -11.57
C LEU A 115 0.12 13.41 -11.05
N HIS A 116 0.94 12.99 -10.09
CA HIS A 116 1.86 13.89 -9.38
C HIS A 116 3.33 13.71 -9.76
N GLY A 117 3.66 12.68 -10.54
CA GLY A 117 5.06 12.37 -10.89
C GLY A 117 5.86 11.78 -9.73
N THR A 118 5.20 11.29 -8.69
CA THR A 118 5.86 10.79 -7.48
C THR A 118 6.37 9.37 -7.67
N PRO A 119 7.63 9.07 -7.29
CA PRO A 119 8.15 7.70 -7.32
C PRO A 119 7.31 6.75 -6.47
N LEU A 120 7.11 5.55 -6.99
CA LEU A 120 6.28 4.51 -6.36
C LEU A 120 7.09 3.28 -6.03
N VAL A 121 7.06 2.87 -4.77
CA VAL A 121 7.60 1.60 -4.27
C VAL A 121 6.42 0.76 -3.78
N ILE A 122 6.42 -0.53 -4.10
CA ILE A 122 5.38 -1.45 -3.65
C ILE A 122 6.03 -2.62 -2.93
N THR A 123 5.57 -2.95 -1.73
CA THR A 123 5.96 -4.18 -1.05
C THR A 123 4.90 -5.26 -1.29
N ALA A 124 5.36 -6.40 -1.80
CA ALA A 124 4.52 -7.56 -2.02
C ALA A 124 4.43 -8.40 -0.74
N HIS A 125 3.23 -8.53 -0.19
CA HIS A 125 2.94 -9.41 0.94
C HIS A 125 2.28 -10.71 0.47
N SER A 126 1.50 -10.64 -0.62
CA SER A 126 0.90 -11.76 -1.33
C SER A 126 0.60 -11.32 -2.76
N LEU A 127 0.38 -12.27 -3.66
CA LEU A 127 0.11 -11.99 -5.07
C LEU A 127 -1.27 -12.52 -5.46
N GLU A 128 -2.06 -11.71 -6.17
CA GLU A 128 -3.40 -12.10 -6.62
C GLU A 128 -3.40 -13.38 -7.50
N PRO A 129 -2.47 -13.56 -8.45
CA PRO A 129 -2.44 -14.81 -9.25
C PRO A 129 -2.27 -16.08 -8.45
N PHE A 130 -1.72 -15.99 -7.23
CA PHE A 130 -1.56 -17.15 -6.34
C PHE A 130 -2.70 -17.27 -5.33
N ARG A 131 -3.79 -16.54 -5.53
CA ARG A 131 -4.98 -16.54 -4.68
C ARG A 131 -6.23 -16.80 -5.52
N PRO A 132 -6.31 -17.93 -6.26
CA PRO A 132 -7.40 -18.18 -7.21
C PRO A 132 -8.77 -18.31 -6.55
N TRP A 133 -8.83 -18.67 -5.26
CA TRP A 133 -10.08 -18.73 -4.50
C TRP A 133 -10.78 -17.37 -4.39
N LYS A 134 -10.06 -16.26 -4.55
CA LYS A 134 -10.66 -14.94 -4.52
C LYS A 134 -11.61 -14.69 -5.68
N ARG A 135 -11.45 -15.38 -6.80
CA ARG A 135 -12.39 -15.27 -7.91
C ARG A 135 -13.80 -15.72 -7.49
N GLU A 136 -13.89 -16.72 -6.62
CA GLU A 136 -15.18 -17.15 -6.09
C GLU A 136 -15.79 -16.15 -5.13
N GLN A 137 -14.96 -15.41 -4.36
CA GLN A 137 -15.40 -14.43 -3.40
C GLN A 137 -15.74 -13.08 -4.04
N LEU A 138 -14.92 -12.61 -4.98
CA LEU A 138 -15.04 -11.29 -5.58
C LEU A 138 -15.75 -11.30 -6.94
N GLY A 139 -15.95 -12.49 -7.56
CA GLY A 139 -16.51 -12.59 -8.90
C GLY A 139 -15.69 -11.78 -9.90
N GLY A 140 -16.34 -10.89 -10.66
CA GLY A 140 -15.67 -10.02 -11.61
C GLY A 140 -14.67 -9.06 -10.96
N GLY A 141 -14.79 -8.82 -9.67
CA GLY A 141 -13.85 -7.98 -8.91
C GLY A 141 -12.44 -8.55 -8.87
N TYR A 142 -12.28 -9.88 -8.98
CA TYR A 142 -10.97 -10.50 -9.07
C TYR A 142 -10.18 -10.01 -10.29
N ASP A 143 -10.84 -9.88 -11.43
CA ASP A 143 -10.20 -9.37 -12.65
C ASP A 143 -9.71 -7.93 -12.45
N LEU A 144 -10.45 -7.12 -11.70
CA LEU A 144 -10.08 -5.76 -11.37
C LEU A 144 -8.89 -5.72 -10.40
N SER A 145 -8.92 -6.53 -9.34
CA SER A 145 -7.81 -6.56 -8.39
C SER A 145 -6.51 -7.08 -9.02
N ALA A 146 -6.61 -8.11 -9.87
CA ALA A 146 -5.47 -8.65 -10.60
C ALA A 146 -4.90 -7.63 -11.59
N TRP A 147 -5.78 -6.91 -12.29
CA TRP A 147 -5.36 -5.85 -13.20
C TRP A 147 -4.63 -4.73 -12.47
N ALA A 148 -5.19 -4.23 -11.38
CA ALA A 148 -4.61 -3.13 -10.61
C ALA A 148 -3.24 -3.51 -10.06
N GLU A 149 -3.10 -4.71 -9.52
CA GLU A 149 -1.82 -5.21 -9.00
C GLU A 149 -0.78 -5.29 -10.12
N ARG A 150 -1.12 -5.96 -11.23
CA ARG A 150 -0.20 -6.15 -12.35
C ARG A 150 0.28 -4.81 -12.91
N ASP A 151 -0.64 -3.90 -13.21
CA ASP A 151 -0.28 -2.62 -13.81
C ASP A 151 0.55 -1.76 -12.86
N ALA A 152 0.23 -1.75 -11.57
CA ALA A 152 1.01 -1.03 -10.59
C ALA A 152 2.43 -1.60 -10.46
N TYR A 153 2.57 -2.92 -10.41
CA TYR A 153 3.88 -3.57 -10.30
C TYR A 153 4.75 -3.29 -11.53
N GLU A 154 4.18 -3.42 -12.72
CA GLU A 154 4.91 -3.18 -13.97
C GLU A 154 5.39 -1.73 -14.12
N HIS A 155 4.70 -0.78 -13.51
CA HIS A 155 5.01 0.65 -13.61
C HIS A 155 5.65 1.24 -12.36
N ALA A 156 5.78 0.46 -11.27
CA ALA A 156 6.46 0.92 -10.07
C ALA A 156 7.94 1.18 -10.35
N ASP A 157 8.54 2.07 -9.57
CA ASP A 157 9.97 2.33 -9.64
C ASP A 157 10.77 1.20 -8.98
N ARG A 158 10.21 0.61 -7.92
CA ARG A 158 10.77 -0.58 -7.26
C ARG A 158 9.64 -1.42 -6.70
N VAL A 159 9.86 -2.74 -6.70
CA VAL A 159 9.01 -3.70 -6.03
C VAL A 159 9.86 -4.43 -5.00
N ILE A 160 9.42 -4.42 -3.75
CA ILE A 160 10.11 -5.10 -2.66
C ILE A 160 9.50 -6.46 -2.46
N ALA A 161 10.33 -7.51 -2.56
CA ALA A 161 9.99 -8.86 -2.20
C ALA A 161 10.55 -9.15 -0.80
N VAL A 162 9.77 -9.80 0.05
CA VAL A 162 10.19 -10.09 1.43
C VAL A 162 11.10 -11.31 1.54
N SER A 163 11.30 -12.02 0.43
CA SER A 163 12.19 -13.19 0.35
C SER A 163 12.61 -13.43 -1.09
N ALA A 164 13.65 -14.24 -1.29
CA ALA A 164 14.06 -14.68 -2.62
C ALA A 164 12.96 -15.48 -3.31
N GLY A 165 12.23 -16.31 -2.56
CA GLY A 165 11.09 -17.07 -3.09
C GLY A 165 9.97 -16.16 -3.57
N MET A 166 9.65 -15.10 -2.83
CA MET A 166 8.65 -14.11 -3.26
C MET A 166 9.10 -13.39 -4.51
N ARG A 167 10.39 -13.07 -4.65
CA ARG A 167 10.92 -12.46 -5.85
C ARG A 167 10.69 -13.34 -7.08
N GLU A 168 10.98 -14.64 -6.95
CA GLU A 168 10.71 -15.61 -8.03
C GLU A 168 9.24 -15.64 -8.40
N ASP A 169 8.35 -15.64 -7.41
CA ASP A 169 6.90 -15.62 -7.61
C ASP A 169 6.44 -14.36 -8.35
N ILE A 170 6.97 -13.20 -7.97
CA ILE A 170 6.66 -11.92 -8.62
C ILE A 170 7.07 -11.98 -10.11
N LEU A 171 8.28 -12.41 -10.38
CA LEU A 171 8.79 -12.47 -11.76
C LEU A 171 8.05 -13.51 -12.61
N SER A 172 7.60 -14.59 -12.00
CA SER A 172 6.77 -15.59 -12.67
C SER A 172 5.36 -15.06 -12.97
N ALA A 173 4.77 -14.34 -12.02
CA ALA A 173 3.41 -13.82 -12.16
C ALA A 173 3.34 -12.65 -13.16
N TYR A 174 4.38 -11.83 -13.22
CA TYR A 174 4.42 -10.61 -14.01
C TYR A 174 5.64 -10.60 -14.93
N PRO A 175 5.62 -11.35 -16.04
CA PRO A 175 6.78 -11.52 -16.92
C PRO A 175 7.21 -10.22 -17.62
N ASN A 176 6.35 -9.21 -17.70
CA ASN A 176 6.71 -7.91 -18.29
C ASN A 176 7.40 -6.97 -17.29
N LEU A 177 7.45 -7.35 -16.01
CA LEU A 177 8.14 -6.57 -15.01
C LEU A 177 9.65 -6.69 -15.17
N ASP A 178 10.36 -5.55 -15.18
CA ASP A 178 11.81 -5.52 -15.23
C ASP A 178 12.39 -6.16 -13.95
N PRO A 179 13.14 -7.27 -14.07
CA PRO A 179 13.72 -7.94 -12.90
C PRO A 179 14.62 -7.02 -12.04
N ASP A 180 15.26 -6.02 -12.65
CA ASP A 180 16.16 -5.12 -11.93
C ASP A 180 15.40 -4.19 -10.97
N LYS A 181 14.09 -4.06 -11.15
CA LYS A 181 13.23 -3.29 -10.23
C LYS A 181 12.83 -4.07 -8.98
N VAL A 182 12.98 -5.39 -8.99
CA VAL A 182 12.54 -6.25 -7.89
C VAL A 182 13.70 -6.52 -6.96
N VAL A 183 13.62 -6.00 -5.74
CA VAL A 183 14.66 -6.13 -4.72
C VAL A 183 14.15 -6.95 -3.55
N VAL A 184 15.04 -7.73 -2.94
CA VAL A 184 14.70 -8.51 -1.75
C VAL A 184 15.08 -7.71 -0.51
N VAL A 185 14.11 -7.47 0.35
CA VAL A 185 14.32 -6.87 1.66
C VAL A 185 13.58 -7.74 2.68
N HIS A 186 14.32 -8.44 3.50
CA HIS A 186 13.73 -9.32 4.50
C HIS A 186 13.02 -8.50 5.58
N ASN A 187 11.87 -8.99 6.02
CA ASN A 187 11.19 -8.38 7.16
C ASN A 187 12.08 -8.48 8.40
N GLY A 188 12.16 -7.38 9.15
CA GLY A 188 12.80 -7.40 10.44
C GLY A 188 12.04 -8.27 11.44
N ILE A 189 12.72 -8.77 12.41
CA ILE A 189 12.12 -9.54 13.49
C ILE A 189 11.61 -8.59 14.58
#